data_677c158b11a447ee4d85a4cdeda7fef0
#
_entry.id   677c158b11a447ee4d85a4cdeda7fef0
#
_cell.length_a   1.000
_cell.length_b   1.000
_cell.length_c   1.000
_cell.angle_alpha   90.00
_cell.angle_beta   90.00
_cell.angle_gamma   90.00
#
_symmetry.space_group_name_H-M   'P 1'
#
loop_
_entity.id
_entity.type
_entity.pdbx_description
1 polymer ?
#
loop_
_entity_poly.entity_id
_entity_poly.type
_entity_poly.pdbx_seq_one_letter_code
_entity_poly.pdbx_strand_id
1 'polypeptide(L)'
;MRIDAQSLIGPAIAALYLKDCFLLLGHDEAVLVRGWRGRWRAGFGLRDWQLRRREPYLCHPFKPWEPVLRLHWDAAAAPAAPPTAPAAFAAEPRLGPWVALVWLILFVALPAAFFGHLGLPAVLAVLAGLYATIAIALVRVWRARSAFGLSRSEFGVLAFEVLACAPYAANLVRRLSLHRAVDENLLAAAPRLLDVPALAAVHAGVAARIDDELDVVEEGSARAQALRAARPRFAPPEDNDAEAKDST
;
A
#
# COMPACT_ATOMS: atom_id res chain seq x y z
N MET A 1 38.90 4.14 9.30
CA MET A 1 37.85 4.89 8.59
C MET A 1 36.90 5.43 9.68
N ARG A 2 36.96 6.72 10.02
CA ARG A 2 36.04 7.32 11.00
C ARG A 2 34.73 7.60 10.22
N ILE A 3 33.69 6.91 10.58
CA ILE A 3 32.35 7.21 10.05
C ILE A 3 31.85 8.42 10.82
N ASP A 4 31.75 9.56 10.16
CA ASP A 4 31.18 10.76 10.76
C ASP A 4 29.69 10.53 11.04
N ALA A 5 29.24 10.92 12.24
CA ALA A 5 27.84 10.79 12.63
C ALA A 5 26.89 11.45 11.62
N GLN A 6 27.32 12.51 10.95
CA GLN A 6 26.56 13.19 9.89
C GLN A 6 26.31 12.30 8.67
N SER A 7 27.26 11.42 8.30
CA SER A 7 27.09 10.51 7.16
C SER A 7 26.06 9.39 7.41
N LEU A 8 25.71 9.12 8.68
CA LEU A 8 24.72 8.11 9.05
C LEU A 8 23.28 8.64 9.07
N ILE A 9 23.09 9.96 9.17
CA ILE A 9 21.73 10.55 9.26
C ILE A 9 20.92 10.26 8.01
N GLY A 10 21.47 10.46 6.82
CA GLY A 10 20.77 10.21 5.56
C GLY A 10 20.31 8.75 5.40
N PRO A 11 21.22 7.77 5.53
CA PRO A 11 20.84 6.34 5.53
C PRO A 11 19.80 5.97 6.60
N ALA A 12 19.90 6.54 7.81
CA ALA A 12 18.92 6.28 8.88
C ALA A 12 17.53 6.80 8.52
N ILE A 13 17.42 8.02 8.00
CA ILE A 13 16.17 8.60 7.50
C ILE A 13 15.58 7.72 6.39
N ALA A 14 16.41 7.31 5.42
CA ALA A 14 15.98 6.46 4.33
C ALA A 14 15.51 5.08 4.83
N ALA A 15 16.22 4.47 5.78
CA ALA A 15 15.86 3.19 6.36
C ALA A 15 14.51 3.25 7.10
N LEU A 16 14.29 4.30 7.92
CA LEU A 16 13.01 4.52 8.61
C LEU A 16 11.85 4.73 7.64
N TYR A 17 12.09 5.48 6.55
CA TYR A 17 11.10 5.67 5.50
C TYR A 17 10.77 4.38 4.78
N LEU A 18 11.79 3.61 4.35
CA LEU A 18 11.63 2.36 3.62
C LEU A 18 10.97 1.28 4.47
N LYS A 19 11.23 1.26 5.79
CA LYS A 19 10.53 0.36 6.71
C LYS A 19 9.01 0.49 6.59
N ASP A 20 8.48 1.71 6.53
CA ASP A 20 7.04 1.95 6.39
C ASP A 20 6.51 1.70 4.95
N CYS A 21 7.41 1.58 3.97
CA CYS A 21 7.05 1.17 2.61
C CYS A 21 6.91 -0.36 2.49
N PHE A 22 7.37 -1.11 3.50
CA PHE A 22 7.43 -2.56 3.48
C PHE A 22 6.25 -3.14 4.26
N LEU A 23 5.41 -3.90 3.58
CA LEU A 23 4.27 -4.59 4.17
C LEU A 23 4.51 -6.10 4.16
N LEU A 24 4.00 -6.75 5.20
CA LEU A 24 3.95 -8.21 5.26
C LEU A 24 2.48 -8.62 5.09
N LEU A 25 2.17 -9.25 3.97
CA LEU A 25 0.83 -9.72 3.61
C LEU A 25 0.66 -11.18 3.97
N GLY A 26 -0.51 -11.56 4.44
CA GLY A 26 -0.92 -12.95 4.53
C GLY A 26 -1.09 -13.54 3.14
N HIS A 27 -1.15 -14.88 3.06
CA HIS A 27 -1.38 -15.57 1.80
C HIS A 27 -2.74 -15.21 1.18
N ASP A 28 -3.72 -14.94 2.01
CA ASP A 28 -5.09 -14.51 1.71
C ASP A 28 -5.27 -12.99 1.61
N GLU A 29 -4.17 -12.24 1.67
CA GLU A 29 -4.19 -10.78 1.62
C GLU A 29 -3.62 -10.25 0.31
N ALA A 30 -4.18 -9.10 -0.11
CA ALA A 30 -3.68 -8.30 -1.20
C ALA A 30 -3.81 -6.81 -0.88
N VAL A 31 -3.16 -5.98 -1.64
CA VAL A 31 -3.26 -4.53 -1.52
C VAL A 31 -3.91 -3.93 -2.76
N LEU A 32 -4.79 -2.95 -2.54
CA LEU A 32 -5.27 -2.04 -3.57
C LEU A 32 -4.55 -0.70 -3.41
N VAL A 33 -3.90 -0.27 -4.48
CA VAL A 33 -3.16 1.00 -4.54
C VAL A 33 -3.85 1.92 -5.53
N ARG A 34 -4.16 3.15 -5.10
CA ARG A 34 -4.74 4.16 -5.97
C ARG A 34 -3.67 5.09 -6.51
N GLY A 35 -3.41 5.01 -7.82
CA GLY A 35 -2.45 5.86 -8.50
C GLY A 35 -2.91 7.32 -8.66
N TRP A 36 -1.99 8.19 -9.10
CA TRP A 36 -2.20 9.64 -9.27
C TRP A 36 -3.43 10.01 -10.14
N ARG A 37 -3.68 9.21 -11.21
CA ARG A 37 -4.82 9.41 -12.11
C ARG A 37 -6.12 8.78 -11.61
N GLY A 38 -6.19 8.39 -10.34
CA GLY A 38 -7.36 7.73 -9.77
C GLY A 38 -7.54 6.27 -10.17
N ARG A 39 -6.64 5.70 -10.99
CA ARG A 39 -6.68 4.29 -11.38
C ARG A 39 -6.26 3.41 -10.22
N TRP A 40 -6.99 2.35 -10.00
CA TRP A 40 -6.67 1.34 -9.01
C TRP A 40 -5.77 0.27 -9.60
N ARG A 41 -4.89 -0.25 -8.79
CA ARG A 41 -4.03 -1.41 -9.08
C ARG A 41 -4.08 -2.33 -7.89
N ALA A 42 -4.13 -3.61 -8.12
CA ALA A 42 -3.95 -4.60 -7.08
C ALA A 42 -2.51 -5.12 -7.10
N GLY A 43 -2.01 -5.49 -5.92
CA GLY A 43 -0.72 -6.11 -5.73
C GLY A 43 -0.78 -7.20 -4.68
N PHE A 44 -0.04 -8.24 -4.92
CA PHE A 44 0.18 -9.33 -3.96
C PHE A 44 1.61 -9.27 -3.45
N GLY A 45 1.89 -9.96 -2.35
CA GLY A 45 3.23 -10.14 -1.86
C GLY A 45 4.10 -10.98 -2.82
N LEU A 46 5.42 -10.92 -2.63
CA LEU A 46 6.39 -11.70 -3.39
C LEU A 46 6.32 -13.16 -2.95
N ARG A 47 5.77 -14.02 -3.82
CA ARG A 47 5.53 -15.44 -3.59
C ARG A 47 6.78 -16.23 -3.19
N ASP A 48 7.89 -15.95 -3.87
CA ASP A 48 9.16 -16.66 -3.69
C ASP A 48 9.86 -16.29 -2.37
N TRP A 49 9.39 -15.25 -1.69
CA TRP A 49 9.98 -14.77 -0.45
C TRP A 49 8.94 -14.78 0.67
N GLN A 50 9.10 -15.69 1.61
CA GLN A 50 8.25 -15.75 2.78
C GLN A 50 9.03 -15.40 4.05
N LEU A 51 8.57 -14.38 4.77
CA LEU A 51 9.07 -14.03 6.07
C LEU A 51 8.01 -14.38 7.13
N ARG A 52 8.25 -15.40 7.96
CA ARG A 52 7.31 -15.88 8.98
C ARG A 52 5.92 -16.20 8.41
N ARG A 53 5.85 -16.89 7.28
CA ARG A 53 4.62 -17.24 6.54
C ARG A 53 3.86 -16.02 6.00
N ARG A 54 4.52 -14.88 5.83
CA ARG A 54 3.97 -13.69 5.18
C ARG A 54 4.81 -13.31 3.98
N GLU A 55 4.15 -12.80 2.98
CA GLU A 55 4.76 -12.37 1.73
C GLU A 55 5.10 -10.88 1.82
N PRO A 56 6.34 -10.49 1.54
CA PRO A 56 6.70 -9.07 1.52
C PRO A 56 6.11 -8.37 0.31
N TYR A 57 5.57 -7.19 0.53
CA TYR A 57 5.13 -6.27 -0.51
C TYR A 57 5.81 -4.92 -0.31
N LEU A 58 6.43 -4.39 -1.35
CA LEU A 58 7.08 -3.09 -1.32
C LEU A 58 6.20 -2.05 -2.02
N CYS A 59 5.65 -1.11 -1.26
CA CYS A 59 5.01 0.07 -1.80
C CYS A 59 6.02 0.93 -2.57
N HIS A 60 5.57 1.58 -3.64
CA HIS A 60 6.46 2.39 -4.47
C HIS A 60 7.08 3.55 -3.66
N PRO A 61 8.40 3.57 -3.39
CA PRO A 61 9.00 4.53 -2.44
C PRO A 61 8.95 5.98 -2.91
N PHE A 62 8.88 6.24 -4.22
CA PHE A 62 8.83 7.59 -4.79
C PHE A 62 7.41 8.13 -4.98
N LYS A 63 6.39 7.42 -4.45
CA LYS A 63 4.98 7.83 -4.52
C LYS A 63 4.32 7.75 -3.15
N PRO A 64 4.77 8.55 -2.18
CA PRO A 64 4.27 8.50 -0.81
C PRO A 64 2.80 8.92 -0.67
N TRP A 65 2.26 9.58 -1.67
CA TRP A 65 0.86 10.04 -1.73
C TRP A 65 -0.11 8.97 -2.20
N GLU A 66 0.36 7.81 -2.67
CA GLU A 66 -0.52 6.74 -3.09
C GLU A 66 -1.09 6.02 -1.86
N PRO A 67 -2.43 6.02 -1.66
CA PRO A 67 -3.06 5.23 -0.61
C PRO A 67 -2.95 3.75 -0.90
N VAL A 68 -2.81 2.97 0.15
CA VAL A 68 -2.67 1.52 0.11
C VAL A 68 -3.72 0.90 1.03
N LEU A 69 -4.69 0.23 0.45
CA LEU A 69 -5.72 -0.49 1.21
C LEU A 69 -5.38 -1.97 1.23
N ARG A 70 -5.47 -2.59 2.42
CA ARG A 70 -5.31 -4.04 2.58
C ARG A 70 -6.69 -4.68 2.51
N LEU A 71 -6.84 -5.69 1.66
CA LEU A 71 -8.05 -6.48 1.50
C LEU A 71 -7.72 -7.96 1.64
N HIS A 72 -8.67 -8.71 2.17
CA HIS A 72 -8.64 -10.17 2.12
C HIS A 72 -9.26 -10.66 0.81
N TRP A 73 -8.82 -11.82 0.35
CA TRP A 73 -9.49 -12.53 -0.71
C TRP A 73 -9.79 -13.97 -0.27
N ASP A 74 -10.96 -14.45 -0.60
CA ASP A 74 -11.33 -15.85 -0.44
C ASP A 74 -12.14 -16.28 -1.68
N ALA A 75 -11.55 -17.19 -2.45
CA ALA A 75 -12.15 -17.72 -3.66
C ALA A 75 -13.31 -18.68 -3.36
N ALA A 76 -13.32 -19.26 -2.16
CA ALA A 76 -14.33 -20.23 -1.71
C ALA A 76 -15.52 -19.55 -0.99
N ALA A 77 -15.35 -18.31 -0.52
CA ALA A 77 -16.42 -17.58 0.15
C ALA A 77 -17.54 -17.22 -0.84
N ALA A 78 -18.77 -17.48 -0.42
CA ALA A 78 -19.92 -16.88 -1.10
C ALA A 78 -19.85 -15.35 -0.96
N PRO A 79 -20.34 -14.57 -1.94
CA PRO A 79 -20.42 -13.13 -1.84
C PRO A 79 -21.42 -12.73 -0.74
N ALA A 80 -20.93 -12.64 0.50
CA ALA A 80 -21.77 -12.55 1.68
C ALA A 80 -22.06 -11.14 2.18
N ALA A 81 -21.34 -10.12 1.73
CA ALA A 81 -21.56 -8.75 2.17
C ALA A 81 -22.04 -7.85 1.02
N PRO A 82 -22.96 -6.90 1.30
CA PRO A 82 -23.27 -5.88 0.33
C PRO A 82 -22.00 -5.11 0.00
N PRO A 83 -21.76 -4.81 -1.29
CA PRO A 83 -20.54 -4.16 -1.73
C PRO A 83 -20.36 -2.83 -1.00
N THR A 84 -19.19 -2.62 -0.40
CA THR A 84 -18.83 -1.37 0.25
C THR A 84 -18.96 -0.22 -0.76
N ALA A 85 -19.60 0.88 -0.37
CA ALA A 85 -19.81 1.99 -1.28
C ALA A 85 -18.47 2.50 -1.85
N PRO A 86 -18.37 2.82 -3.15
CA PRO A 86 -17.15 3.34 -3.77
C PRO A 86 -16.57 4.56 -3.04
N ALA A 87 -17.42 5.31 -2.33
CA ALA A 87 -17.02 6.41 -1.47
C ALA A 87 -16.10 5.98 -0.30
N ALA A 88 -16.24 4.75 0.20
CA ALA A 88 -15.33 4.22 1.24
C ALA A 88 -13.89 4.08 0.73
N PHE A 89 -13.72 3.83 -0.57
CA PHE A 89 -12.41 3.81 -1.22
C PHE A 89 -11.93 5.21 -1.66
N ALA A 90 -12.83 6.19 -1.77
CA ALA A 90 -12.54 7.51 -2.34
C ALA A 90 -12.28 8.61 -1.29
N ALA A 91 -12.73 8.42 -0.06
CA ALA A 91 -12.73 9.48 0.96
C ALA A 91 -11.34 9.64 1.60
N GLU A 92 -10.38 10.13 0.81
CA GLU A 92 -9.15 10.67 1.40
C GLU A 92 -9.22 12.20 1.36
N PRO A 93 -9.00 12.87 2.50
CA PRO A 93 -8.73 14.29 2.46
C PRO A 93 -7.51 14.48 1.54
N ARG A 94 -7.48 15.59 0.83
CA ARG A 94 -6.40 15.94 -0.13
C ARG A 94 -5.05 16.10 0.61
N LEU A 95 -4.53 15.00 1.17
CA LEU A 95 -3.25 14.94 1.89
C LEU A 95 -2.07 14.76 0.95
N GLY A 96 -2.31 14.19 -0.24
CA GLY A 96 -1.27 13.86 -1.19
C GLY A 96 -0.25 14.97 -1.44
N PRO A 97 -0.65 16.22 -1.74
CA PRO A 97 0.29 17.32 -1.96
C PRO A 97 1.16 17.63 -0.72
N TRP A 98 0.60 17.54 0.48
CA TRP A 98 1.34 17.80 1.73
C TRP A 98 2.36 16.73 2.02
N VAL A 99 1.99 15.47 1.81
CA VAL A 99 2.91 14.32 1.96
C VAL A 99 4.01 14.38 0.91
N ALA A 100 3.68 14.75 -0.34
CA ALA A 100 4.68 14.95 -1.40
C ALA A 100 5.65 16.09 -1.04
N LEU A 101 5.15 17.17 -0.45
CA LEU A 101 5.99 18.28 0.00
C LEU A 101 6.90 17.87 1.17
N VAL A 102 6.37 17.13 2.16
CA VAL A 102 7.18 16.56 3.25
C VAL A 102 8.30 15.69 2.68
N TRP A 103 7.96 14.81 1.73
CA TRP A 103 8.93 13.93 1.08
C TRP A 103 10.02 14.74 0.35
N LEU A 104 9.62 15.76 -0.42
CA LEU A 104 10.55 16.65 -1.14
C LEU A 104 11.48 17.39 -0.17
N ILE A 105 10.92 17.96 0.91
CA ILE A 105 11.73 18.67 1.91
C ILE A 105 12.72 17.70 2.57
N LEU A 106 12.26 16.50 2.96
CA LEU A 106 13.06 15.52 3.69
C LEU A 106 14.19 14.91 2.85
N PHE A 107 13.90 14.57 1.59
CA PHE A 107 14.83 13.82 0.73
C PHE A 107 15.58 14.68 -0.30
N VAL A 108 15.16 15.92 -0.50
CA VAL A 108 15.84 16.82 -1.45
C VAL A 108 16.32 18.09 -0.75
N ALA A 109 15.42 18.88 -0.13
CA ALA A 109 15.80 20.18 0.41
C ALA A 109 16.71 20.04 1.64
N LEU A 110 16.44 19.10 2.54
CA LEU A 110 17.25 18.91 3.73
C LEU A 110 18.67 18.40 3.40
N PRO A 111 18.87 17.36 2.57
CA PRO A 111 20.18 16.99 2.09
C PRO A 111 20.90 18.12 1.34
N ALA A 112 20.20 18.87 0.49
CA ALA A 112 20.79 20.01 -0.22
C ALA A 112 21.26 21.11 0.74
N ALA A 113 20.51 21.39 1.81
CA ALA A 113 20.92 22.35 2.83
C ALA A 113 22.13 21.88 3.65
N PHE A 114 22.19 20.57 3.96
CA PHE A 114 23.27 19.97 4.73
C PHE A 114 24.58 19.86 3.94
N PHE A 115 24.50 19.31 2.73
CA PHE A 115 25.69 19.03 1.92
C PHE A 115 26.06 20.20 0.99
N GLY A 116 25.11 21.11 0.72
CA GLY A 116 25.35 22.32 -0.07
C GLY A 116 26.05 23.45 0.68
N HIS A 117 26.50 23.21 1.91
CA HIS A 117 27.17 24.21 2.75
C HIS A 117 26.43 25.55 2.90
N LEU A 118 25.08 25.51 2.87
CA LEU A 118 24.24 26.72 2.94
C LEU A 118 24.22 27.38 4.34
N GLY A 119 24.89 26.78 5.31
CA GLY A 119 25.00 27.27 6.68
C GLY A 119 23.79 26.91 7.55
N LEU A 120 23.98 27.08 8.85
CA LEU A 120 22.99 26.74 9.89
C LEU A 120 21.62 27.42 9.70
N PRO A 121 21.53 28.73 9.34
CA PRO A 121 20.23 29.35 9.14
C PRO A 121 19.38 28.70 8.05
N ALA A 122 19.99 28.27 6.96
CA ALA A 122 19.26 27.56 5.88
C ALA A 122 18.73 26.21 6.35
N VAL A 123 19.54 25.44 7.07
CA VAL A 123 19.11 24.14 7.65
C VAL A 123 17.93 24.36 8.60
N LEU A 124 18.01 25.37 9.49
CA LEU A 124 16.92 25.68 10.42
C LEU A 124 15.65 26.12 9.69
N ALA A 125 15.76 26.91 8.62
CA ALA A 125 14.62 27.33 7.80
C ALA A 125 13.95 26.11 7.12
N VAL A 126 14.74 25.18 6.57
CA VAL A 126 14.22 23.94 5.96
C VAL A 126 13.52 23.07 6.99
N LEU A 127 14.10 22.91 8.19
CA LEU A 127 13.47 22.18 9.29
C LEU A 127 12.17 22.83 9.75
N ALA A 128 12.14 24.17 9.90
CA ALA A 128 10.93 24.91 10.24
C ALA A 128 9.84 24.69 9.17
N GLY A 129 10.19 24.75 7.88
CA GLY A 129 9.29 24.45 6.77
C GLY A 129 8.76 23.02 6.80
N LEU A 130 9.62 22.05 7.13
CA LEU A 130 9.24 20.65 7.29
C LEU A 130 8.17 20.49 8.38
N TYR A 131 8.43 20.98 9.59
CA TYR A 131 7.50 20.87 10.70
C TYR A 131 6.22 21.67 10.51
N ALA A 132 6.28 22.84 9.87
CA ALA A 132 5.08 23.57 9.49
C ALA A 132 4.21 22.76 8.52
N THR A 133 4.81 22.11 7.52
CA THR A 133 4.12 21.25 6.55
C THR A 133 3.49 20.05 7.26
N ILE A 134 4.21 19.40 8.17
CA ILE A 134 3.71 18.29 8.99
C ILE A 134 2.51 18.76 9.85
N ALA A 135 2.62 19.90 10.50
CA ALA A 135 1.54 20.45 11.32
C ALA A 135 0.27 20.70 10.49
N ILE A 136 0.39 21.27 9.29
CA ILE A 136 -0.75 21.46 8.38
C ILE A 136 -1.37 20.12 8.00
N ALA A 137 -0.56 19.12 7.66
CA ALA A 137 -1.05 17.78 7.35
C ALA A 137 -1.81 17.16 8.53
N LEU A 138 -1.28 17.27 9.76
CA LEU A 138 -1.92 16.76 10.98
C LEU A 138 -3.23 17.49 11.28
N VAL A 139 -3.32 18.81 11.09
CA VAL A 139 -4.58 19.56 11.24
C VAL A 139 -5.63 19.07 10.26
N ARG A 140 -5.25 18.75 9.02
CA ARG A 140 -6.17 18.17 8.02
C ARG A 140 -6.65 16.78 8.42
N VAL A 141 -5.74 15.93 8.92
CA VAL A 141 -6.10 14.60 9.46
C VAL A 141 -7.04 14.75 10.64
N TRP A 142 -6.76 15.65 11.57
CA TRP A 142 -7.63 15.92 12.72
C TRP A 142 -9.06 16.30 12.31
N ARG A 143 -9.18 17.19 11.32
CA ARG A 143 -10.49 17.60 10.79
C ARG A 143 -11.25 16.47 10.10
N ALA A 144 -10.53 15.52 9.51
CA ALA A 144 -11.11 14.38 8.80
C ALA A 144 -11.02 13.07 9.59
N ARG A 145 -10.68 13.10 10.90
CA ARG A 145 -10.39 11.89 11.68
C ARG A 145 -11.52 10.86 11.69
N SER A 146 -12.77 11.32 11.72
CA SER A 146 -13.95 10.44 11.67
C SER A 146 -14.05 9.67 10.36
N ALA A 147 -13.65 10.27 9.23
CA ALA A 147 -13.62 9.61 7.93
C ALA A 147 -12.53 8.52 7.86
N PHE A 148 -11.50 8.61 8.72
CA PHE A 148 -10.47 7.57 8.85
C PHE A 148 -10.78 6.55 9.96
N GLY A 149 -11.88 6.70 10.69
CA GLY A 149 -12.19 5.86 11.84
C GLY A 149 -11.25 6.08 13.04
N LEU A 150 -10.50 7.20 13.06
CA LEU A 150 -9.54 7.50 14.13
C LEU A 150 -10.23 8.08 15.37
N SER A 151 -10.03 7.46 16.50
CA SER A 151 -10.34 8.04 17.81
C SER A 151 -9.39 9.20 18.15
N ARG A 152 -9.69 9.95 19.19
CA ARG A 152 -8.81 11.06 19.64
C ARG A 152 -7.47 10.53 20.14
N SER A 153 -7.46 9.40 20.83
CA SER A 153 -6.24 8.77 21.36
C SER A 153 -5.34 8.24 20.24
N GLU A 154 -5.91 7.55 19.25
CA GLU A 154 -5.17 7.05 18.08
C GLU A 154 -4.56 8.18 17.26
N PHE A 155 -5.32 9.29 17.07
CA PHE A 155 -4.75 10.48 16.46
C PHE A 155 -3.60 11.06 17.29
N GLY A 156 -3.73 11.09 18.62
CA GLY A 156 -2.66 11.58 19.51
C GLY A 156 -1.38 10.77 19.36
N VAL A 157 -1.47 9.45 19.31
CA VAL A 157 -0.33 8.54 19.06
C VAL A 157 0.27 8.79 17.69
N LEU A 158 -0.56 8.83 16.64
CA LEU A 158 -0.12 9.10 15.27
C LEU A 158 0.60 10.46 15.18
N ALA A 159 0.04 11.50 15.77
CA ALA A 159 0.62 12.85 15.76
C ALA A 159 1.97 12.88 16.47
N PHE A 160 2.09 12.21 17.62
CA PHE A 160 3.33 12.10 18.35
C PHE A 160 4.41 11.36 17.52
N GLU A 161 4.08 10.21 16.94
CA GLU A 161 5.02 9.44 16.10
C GLU A 161 5.52 10.25 14.90
N VAL A 162 4.61 10.96 14.23
CA VAL A 162 4.94 11.76 13.04
C VAL A 162 5.78 12.99 13.39
N LEU A 163 5.53 13.63 14.54
CA LEU A 163 6.32 14.77 15.02
C LEU A 163 7.69 14.32 15.55
N ALA A 164 7.76 13.18 16.24
CA ALA A 164 9.00 12.63 16.77
C ALA A 164 9.90 12.06 15.64
N CYS A 165 9.30 11.58 14.54
CA CYS A 165 10.01 10.93 13.46
C CYS A 165 9.48 11.42 12.10
N ALA A 166 10.07 12.49 11.56
CA ALA A 166 9.65 13.12 10.31
C ALA A 166 9.51 12.16 9.10
N PRO A 167 10.35 11.11 8.92
CA PRO A 167 10.13 10.09 7.89
C PRO A 167 8.74 9.44 7.91
N TYR A 168 8.11 9.32 9.09
CA TYR A 168 6.75 8.79 9.21
C TYR A 168 5.71 9.74 8.61
N ALA A 169 5.97 11.06 8.62
CA ALA A 169 5.10 12.02 7.97
C ALA A 169 5.07 11.84 6.44
N ALA A 170 6.18 11.44 5.83
CA ALA A 170 6.23 11.14 4.40
C ALA A 170 5.39 9.90 4.03
N ASN A 171 5.09 9.01 4.97
CA ASN A 171 4.23 7.84 4.78
C ASN A 171 2.81 8.01 5.35
N LEU A 172 2.43 9.22 5.75
CA LEU A 172 1.18 9.50 6.46
C LEU A 172 -0.07 9.00 5.70
N VAL A 173 -0.14 9.18 4.37
CA VAL A 173 -1.26 8.70 3.54
C VAL A 173 -1.36 7.17 3.62
N ARG A 174 -0.25 6.45 3.50
CA ARG A 174 -0.22 4.98 3.59
C ARG A 174 -0.65 4.49 4.97
N ARG A 175 -0.11 5.09 6.03
CA ARG A 175 -0.44 4.75 7.42
C ARG A 175 -1.93 4.90 7.69
N LEU A 176 -2.52 6.01 7.22
CA LEU A 176 -3.95 6.27 7.36
C LEU A 176 -4.79 5.30 6.53
N SER A 177 -4.39 5.00 5.30
CA SER A 177 -5.14 4.07 4.45
C SER A 177 -5.06 2.63 4.97
N LEU A 178 -3.91 2.20 5.50
CA LEU A 178 -3.76 0.88 6.13
C LEU A 178 -4.48 0.76 7.47
N HIS A 179 -4.67 1.88 8.20
CA HIS A 179 -5.45 1.89 9.43
C HIS A 179 -6.95 1.66 9.16
N ARG A 180 -7.41 2.02 7.97
CA ARG A 180 -8.81 1.76 7.57
C ARG A 180 -8.97 0.28 7.27
N ALA A 181 -9.64 -0.45 8.16
CA ALA A 181 -10.12 -1.78 7.86
C ALA A 181 -11.19 -1.70 6.76
N VAL A 182 -10.91 -2.28 5.60
CA VAL A 182 -11.89 -2.48 4.54
C VAL A 182 -12.29 -3.94 4.60
N ASP A 183 -13.46 -4.19 5.17
CA ASP A 183 -14.03 -5.54 5.30
C ASP A 183 -14.80 -5.90 4.01
N GLU A 184 -14.07 -6.01 2.92
CA GLU A 184 -14.59 -6.43 1.62
C GLU A 184 -13.65 -7.42 0.97
N ASN A 185 -14.21 -8.47 0.36
CA ASN A 185 -13.42 -9.42 -0.42
C ASN A 185 -12.88 -8.74 -1.67
N LEU A 186 -11.56 -8.84 -1.91
CA LEU A 186 -10.90 -8.31 -3.09
C LEU A 186 -11.61 -8.73 -4.39
N LEU A 187 -12.06 -9.99 -4.48
CA LEU A 187 -12.72 -10.53 -5.67
C LEU A 187 -14.07 -9.86 -5.97
N ALA A 188 -14.73 -9.33 -4.93
CA ALA A 188 -15.95 -8.54 -5.10
C ALA A 188 -15.65 -7.08 -5.47
N ALA A 189 -14.55 -6.52 -4.94
CA ALA A 189 -14.14 -5.14 -5.19
C ALA A 189 -13.47 -4.97 -6.57
N ALA A 190 -12.64 -5.93 -6.99
CA ALA A 190 -11.80 -5.84 -8.17
C ALA A 190 -12.55 -5.50 -9.47
N PRO A 191 -13.66 -6.16 -9.84
CA PRO A 191 -14.38 -5.85 -11.10
C PRO A 191 -14.93 -4.43 -11.17
N ARG A 192 -15.16 -3.79 -10.02
CA ARG A 192 -15.70 -2.43 -9.93
C ARG A 192 -14.64 -1.34 -9.96
N LEU A 193 -13.41 -1.68 -9.56
CA LEU A 193 -12.34 -0.72 -9.31
C LEU A 193 -11.22 -0.81 -10.34
N LEU A 194 -10.97 -2.00 -10.88
CA LEU A 194 -9.84 -2.27 -11.75
C LEU A 194 -10.24 -2.21 -13.23
N ASP A 195 -9.32 -1.78 -14.07
CA ASP A 195 -9.44 -1.95 -15.52
C ASP A 195 -9.17 -3.41 -15.93
N VAL A 196 -9.50 -3.77 -17.15
CA VAL A 196 -9.42 -5.14 -17.65
C VAL A 196 -8.05 -5.78 -17.45
N PRO A 197 -6.90 -5.12 -17.80
CA PRO A 197 -5.59 -5.74 -17.60
C PRO A 197 -5.22 -5.89 -16.12
N ALA A 198 -5.61 -4.95 -15.25
CA ALA A 198 -5.37 -5.08 -13.81
C ALA A 198 -6.25 -6.17 -13.19
N LEU A 199 -7.48 -6.34 -13.65
CA LEU A 199 -8.36 -7.44 -13.21
C LEU A 199 -7.80 -8.80 -13.62
N ALA A 200 -7.31 -8.93 -14.86
CA ALA A 200 -6.65 -10.15 -15.34
C ALA A 200 -5.42 -10.49 -14.49
N ALA A 201 -4.62 -9.51 -14.11
CA ALA A 201 -3.47 -9.71 -13.22
C ALA A 201 -3.89 -10.18 -11.81
N VAL A 202 -5.03 -9.70 -11.28
CA VAL A 202 -5.61 -10.21 -10.03
C VAL A 202 -6.02 -11.66 -10.17
N HIS A 203 -6.74 -12.01 -11.24
CA HIS A 203 -7.17 -13.39 -11.49
C HIS A 203 -5.97 -14.34 -11.58
N ALA A 204 -4.93 -13.96 -12.33
CA ALA A 204 -3.71 -14.75 -12.42
C ALA A 204 -3.00 -14.91 -11.05
N GLY A 205 -2.94 -13.82 -10.27
CA GLY A 205 -2.36 -13.84 -8.93
C GLY A 205 -3.12 -14.73 -7.94
N VAL A 206 -4.45 -14.71 -8.00
CA VAL A 206 -5.31 -15.58 -7.18
C VAL A 206 -5.21 -17.03 -7.62
N ALA A 207 -5.25 -17.28 -8.94
CA ALA A 207 -5.09 -18.63 -9.49
C ALA A 207 -3.81 -19.30 -8.99
N ALA A 208 -2.69 -18.61 -9.11
CA ALA A 208 -1.41 -19.09 -8.66
C ALA A 208 -1.38 -19.43 -7.14
N ARG A 209 -2.08 -18.65 -6.32
CA ARG A 209 -2.17 -18.89 -4.86
C ARG A 209 -3.12 -20.01 -4.50
N ILE A 210 -4.18 -20.21 -5.29
CA ILE A 210 -5.04 -21.38 -5.15
C ILE A 210 -4.23 -22.65 -5.45
N ASP A 211 -3.40 -22.64 -6.49
CA ASP A 211 -2.54 -23.77 -6.84
C ASP A 211 -1.56 -24.08 -5.69
N ASP A 212 -0.89 -23.07 -5.10
CA ASP A 212 -0.03 -23.22 -3.92
C ASP A 212 -0.78 -23.77 -2.69
N GLU A 213 -2.00 -23.30 -2.45
CA GLU A 213 -2.79 -23.78 -1.32
C GLU A 213 -3.24 -25.23 -1.52
N LEU A 214 -3.58 -25.62 -2.75
CA LEU A 214 -3.95 -26.99 -3.09
C LEU A 214 -2.79 -27.99 -2.91
N ASP A 215 -1.54 -27.54 -3.09
CA ASP A 215 -0.34 -28.38 -2.86
C ASP A 215 -0.11 -28.70 -1.37
N VAL A 216 -0.65 -27.87 -0.47
CA VAL A 216 -0.42 -28.00 1.00
C VAL A 216 -1.64 -28.54 1.74
N VAL A 217 -2.84 -28.31 1.21
CA VAL A 217 -4.09 -28.73 1.85
C VAL A 217 -4.33 -30.24 1.63
N GLU A 218 -4.79 -30.93 2.69
CA GLU A 218 -5.10 -32.34 2.64
C GLU A 218 -6.13 -32.66 1.53
N GLU A 219 -5.79 -33.65 0.70
CA GLU A 219 -6.64 -34.11 -0.38
C GLU A 219 -7.98 -34.64 0.17
N GLY A 220 -9.09 -34.17 -0.42
CA GLY A 220 -10.43 -34.56 0.03
C GLY A 220 -11.05 -33.68 1.10
N SER A 221 -10.30 -32.73 1.67
CA SER A 221 -10.86 -31.75 2.60
C SER A 221 -11.92 -30.85 1.93
N ALA A 222 -12.88 -30.36 2.70
CA ALA A 222 -13.89 -29.42 2.19
C ALA A 222 -13.25 -28.15 1.57
N ARG A 223 -12.11 -27.70 2.13
CA ARG A 223 -11.35 -26.55 1.60
C ARG A 223 -10.75 -26.88 0.23
N ALA A 224 -10.10 -28.02 0.06
CA ALA A 224 -9.54 -28.43 -1.22
C ALA A 224 -10.61 -28.55 -2.31
N GLN A 225 -11.77 -29.11 -1.97
CA GLN A 225 -12.90 -29.21 -2.90
C GLN A 225 -13.42 -27.81 -3.33
N ALA A 226 -13.58 -26.89 -2.36
CA ALA A 226 -14.03 -25.53 -2.64
C ALA A 226 -13.03 -24.76 -3.54
N LEU A 227 -11.71 -24.90 -3.29
CA LEU A 227 -10.67 -24.28 -4.11
C LEU A 227 -10.63 -24.86 -5.51
N ARG A 228 -10.71 -26.19 -5.68
CA ARG A 228 -10.80 -26.83 -7.00
C ARG A 228 -12.02 -26.36 -7.79
N ALA A 229 -13.17 -26.19 -7.13
CA ALA A 229 -14.39 -25.68 -7.75
C ALA A 229 -14.27 -24.18 -8.14
N ALA A 230 -13.49 -23.40 -7.38
CA ALA A 230 -13.30 -21.98 -7.66
C ALA A 230 -12.23 -21.72 -8.75
N ARG A 231 -11.19 -22.56 -8.85
CA ARG A 231 -10.01 -22.38 -9.72
C ARG A 231 -10.33 -22.05 -11.17
N PRO A 232 -11.31 -22.72 -11.85
CA PRO A 232 -11.63 -22.43 -13.25
C PRO A 232 -12.09 -20.98 -13.51
N ARG A 233 -12.65 -20.30 -12.50
CA ARG A 233 -13.11 -18.89 -12.63
C ARG A 233 -11.96 -17.91 -12.84
N PHE A 234 -10.74 -18.32 -12.52
CA PHE A 234 -9.52 -17.52 -12.59
C PHE A 234 -8.56 -18.01 -13.67
N ALA A 235 -8.96 -18.97 -14.49
CA ALA A 235 -8.18 -19.38 -15.64
C ALA A 235 -8.09 -18.21 -16.64
N PRO A 236 -6.91 -17.97 -17.26
CA PRO A 236 -6.84 -17.03 -18.37
C PRO A 236 -7.82 -17.50 -19.47
N PRO A 237 -8.43 -16.55 -20.20
CA PRO A 237 -9.23 -16.94 -21.37
C PRO A 237 -8.33 -17.76 -22.30
N GLU A 238 -8.80 -18.95 -22.70
CA GLU A 238 -8.07 -19.78 -23.68
C GLU A 238 -7.93 -18.94 -24.95
N ASP A 239 -6.69 -18.75 -25.42
CA ASP A 239 -6.39 -18.09 -26.69
C ASP A 239 -6.89 -18.98 -27.85
N ASN A 240 -8.19 -18.97 -28.11
CA ASN A 240 -8.79 -19.65 -29.26
C ASN A 240 -8.40 -19.00 -30.60
N ASP A 241 -7.62 -17.87 -30.56
CA ASP A 241 -7.20 -17.18 -31.77
C ASP A 241 -5.94 -17.77 -32.43
N ALA A 242 -5.29 -18.75 -31.80
CA ALA A 242 -4.10 -19.38 -32.37
C ALA A 242 -4.43 -20.40 -33.48
N GLU A 243 -5.56 -21.10 -33.41
CA GLU A 243 -5.93 -22.11 -34.39
C GLU A 243 -6.55 -21.55 -35.70
N ALA A 244 -7.03 -20.29 -35.67
CA ALA A 244 -7.65 -19.69 -36.86
C ALA A 244 -6.63 -19.18 -37.90
N LYS A 245 -5.34 -19.09 -37.58
CA LYS A 245 -4.29 -18.58 -38.49
C LYS A 245 -3.55 -19.64 -39.29
N ASP A 246 -3.65 -20.91 -38.95
CA ASP A 246 -2.97 -21.97 -39.66
C ASP A 246 -3.85 -22.68 -40.75
N SER A 247 -5.06 -22.16 -40.99
CA SER A 247 -5.99 -22.75 -41.98
C SER A 247 -6.29 -21.83 -43.19
N THR A 248 -5.35 -20.92 -43.54
CA THR A 248 -5.50 -20.12 -44.78
C THR A 248 -4.32 -20.28 -45.72
#